data_793e0a268f2a54c409a6115bd13695d7
#
_entry.id   793e0a268f2a54c409a6115bd13695d7
#
_cell.length_a   1.000
_cell.length_b   1.000
_cell.length_c   1.000
_cell.angle_alpha   90.00
_cell.angle_beta   90.00
_cell.angle_gamma   90.00
#
_symmetry.space_group_name_H-M   'P 1'
#
loop_
_entity.id
_entity.type
_entity.pdbx_description
1 polymer ?
#
loop_
_entity_poly.entity_id
_entity_poly.type
_entity_poly.pdbx_seq_one_letter_code
_entity_poly.pdbx_strand_id
1 'polypeptide(L)'
;ATAANQYEGGWNEGGRGPALTDFTTGGSVKESRKVTWIDKDGNAHATPQVHFDDALPEGGDHYACLDGYLYPNHEGTDFYHHYKEDIKLFADMGFKMFRMSISWSRIYPRGDEETPNQEGIEFYRDVFKELRKYNIEPLVTIHHFDTPIYLVEKYGDWQDRKYIDFFVKYCKTVFTEYKGLVKYWLTFNEINNTLNVINMFGDGTTDEDYKKRLTHLHYQFVASAKAVKLGHEIDPENKIGCMLAGAITYPHTCDPKDMLLNQQTMEENFWYCGDVQCFGAYPPFAKRIWKEHNITDLDITEEDLKVLKEGVVDMFTYSYYMTNNVTTHE
;
A
#
# COMPACT_ATOMS: atom_id res chain seq x y z
N ALA A 1 0.63 10.91 -10.51
CA ALA A 1 1.04 10.00 -9.43
C ALA A 1 1.56 8.71 -10.06
N THR A 2 2.61 8.16 -9.48
CA THR A 2 3.26 6.95 -9.97
C THR A 2 3.52 5.99 -8.81
N ALA A 3 3.62 4.68 -9.10
CA ALA A 3 4.02 3.65 -8.16
C ALA A 3 5.33 3.02 -8.62
N ALA A 4 6.32 2.88 -7.73
CA ALA A 4 7.65 2.38 -8.04
C ALA A 4 7.58 1.06 -8.83
N ASN A 5 6.76 0.13 -8.36
CA ASN A 5 6.56 -1.18 -8.99
C ASN A 5 5.92 -1.14 -10.40
N GLN A 6 5.42 0.01 -10.86
CA GLN A 6 4.77 0.12 -12.17
C GLN A 6 5.60 0.89 -13.19
N TYR A 7 6.48 1.81 -12.76
CA TYR A 7 7.18 2.69 -13.68
C TYR A 7 8.70 2.68 -13.53
N GLU A 8 9.21 2.30 -12.35
CA GLU A 8 10.63 2.49 -12.01
C GLU A 8 11.56 1.64 -12.87
N GLY A 9 11.26 0.38 -13.08
CA GLY A 9 12.21 -0.55 -13.73
C GLY A 9 13.40 -0.89 -12.85
N GLY A 10 14.49 -1.39 -13.44
CA GLY A 10 15.68 -1.80 -12.69
C GLY A 10 15.37 -2.75 -11.52
N TRP A 11 14.43 -3.69 -11.75
CA TRP A 11 13.80 -4.52 -10.70
C TRP A 11 14.80 -5.39 -9.92
N ASN A 12 15.90 -5.77 -10.54
CA ASN A 12 16.98 -6.59 -9.96
C ASN A 12 18.34 -5.88 -9.95
N GLU A 13 18.35 -4.54 -10.07
CA GLU A 13 19.55 -3.72 -10.11
C GLU A 13 19.73 -2.91 -8.81
N GLY A 14 20.97 -2.43 -8.57
CA GLY A 14 21.28 -1.61 -7.41
C GLY A 14 21.03 -2.33 -6.07
N GLY A 15 21.14 -3.65 -6.04
CA GLY A 15 20.90 -4.45 -4.83
C GLY A 15 19.43 -4.55 -4.40
N ARG A 16 18.47 -4.16 -5.26
CA ARG A 16 17.04 -4.29 -4.97
C ARG A 16 16.64 -5.76 -4.83
N GLY A 17 15.89 -6.09 -3.78
CA GLY A 17 15.22 -7.38 -3.65
C GLY A 17 13.88 -7.42 -4.39
N PRO A 18 13.35 -8.60 -4.69
CA PRO A 18 12.06 -8.72 -5.34
C PRO A 18 10.89 -8.39 -4.40
N ALA A 19 9.80 -7.90 -4.99
CA ALA A 19 8.49 -7.74 -4.37
C ALA A 19 7.46 -8.60 -5.10
N LEU A 20 6.27 -8.80 -4.52
CA LEU A 20 5.23 -9.65 -5.12
C LEU A 20 4.88 -9.22 -6.56
N THR A 21 4.87 -7.93 -6.82
CA THR A 21 4.57 -7.37 -8.14
C THR A 21 5.57 -7.76 -9.24
N ASP A 22 6.78 -8.19 -8.87
CA ASP A 22 7.80 -8.66 -9.81
C ASP A 22 7.48 -10.08 -10.35
N PHE A 23 6.62 -10.82 -9.66
CA PHE A 23 6.14 -12.14 -10.08
C PHE A 23 4.74 -12.09 -10.73
N THR A 24 4.24 -10.88 -11.01
CA THR A 24 2.94 -10.66 -11.64
C THR A 24 3.11 -10.51 -13.15
N THR A 25 2.44 -11.38 -13.91
CA THR A 25 2.50 -11.37 -15.37
C THR A 25 1.72 -10.22 -15.99
N GLY A 26 1.98 -9.94 -17.24
CA GLY A 26 1.08 -9.15 -18.09
C GLY A 26 -0.30 -9.80 -18.20
N GLY A 27 -1.29 -8.99 -18.52
CA GLY A 27 -2.67 -9.44 -18.76
C GLY A 27 -3.31 -8.70 -19.92
N SER A 28 -4.55 -9.04 -20.22
CA SER A 28 -5.37 -8.40 -21.24
C SER A 28 -6.82 -8.35 -20.79
N VAL A 29 -7.70 -7.72 -21.59
CA VAL A 29 -9.16 -7.73 -21.35
C VAL A 29 -9.73 -9.15 -21.31
N LYS A 30 -9.09 -10.09 -21.99
CA LYS A 30 -9.55 -11.48 -22.09
C LYS A 30 -8.82 -12.46 -21.17
N GLU A 31 -7.68 -12.05 -20.63
CA GLU A 31 -6.83 -12.90 -19.80
C GLU A 31 -6.33 -12.10 -18.60
N SER A 32 -6.74 -12.52 -17.41
CA SER A 32 -6.33 -11.90 -16.17
C SER A 32 -4.82 -12.03 -15.96
N ARG A 33 -4.22 -11.08 -15.27
CA ARG A 33 -2.86 -11.20 -14.74
C ARG A 33 -2.77 -12.43 -13.84
N LYS A 34 -1.59 -13.04 -13.83
CA LYS A 34 -1.29 -14.20 -13.00
C LYS A 34 -0.12 -13.89 -12.10
N VAL A 35 -0.09 -14.55 -10.96
CA VAL A 35 1.10 -14.61 -10.09
C VAL A 35 1.75 -15.97 -10.30
N THR A 36 3.08 -16.00 -10.44
CA THR A 36 3.84 -17.23 -10.75
C THR A 36 4.65 -17.69 -9.55
N TRP A 37 4.62 -19.00 -9.29
CA TRP A 37 5.22 -19.59 -8.09
C TRP A 37 5.57 -21.08 -8.29
N ILE A 38 6.39 -21.61 -7.39
CA ILE A 38 6.81 -23.00 -7.34
C ILE A 38 6.20 -23.65 -6.10
N ASP A 39 5.70 -24.88 -6.21
CA ASP A 39 5.23 -25.65 -5.07
C ASP A 39 6.36 -26.43 -4.38
N LYS A 40 6.04 -27.08 -3.25
CA LYS A 40 6.99 -27.87 -2.45
C LYS A 40 7.52 -29.10 -3.17
N ASP A 41 6.86 -29.54 -4.24
CA ASP A 41 7.28 -30.65 -5.08
C ASP A 41 8.11 -30.18 -6.29
N GLY A 42 8.32 -28.87 -6.43
CA GLY A 42 9.11 -28.26 -7.50
C GLY A 42 8.32 -28.01 -8.79
N ASN A 43 6.99 -28.12 -8.77
CA ASN A 43 6.18 -27.84 -9.95
C ASN A 43 5.90 -26.34 -10.06
N ALA A 44 5.89 -25.84 -11.29
CA ALA A 44 5.61 -24.45 -11.61
C ALA A 44 4.11 -24.20 -11.77
N HIS A 45 3.63 -23.09 -11.20
CA HIS A 45 2.23 -22.67 -11.21
C HIS A 45 2.08 -21.23 -11.63
N ALA A 46 0.95 -20.91 -12.26
CA ALA A 46 0.51 -19.56 -12.61
C ALA A 46 -0.97 -19.42 -12.28
N THR A 47 -1.29 -18.75 -11.18
CA THR A 47 -2.65 -18.56 -10.68
C THR A 47 -3.14 -17.13 -10.93
N PRO A 48 -4.44 -16.91 -11.20
CA PRO A 48 -4.97 -15.56 -11.35
C PRO A 48 -4.60 -14.69 -10.13
N GLN A 49 -4.12 -13.47 -10.38
CA GLN A 49 -3.91 -12.50 -9.33
C GLN A 49 -5.28 -11.99 -8.85
N VAL A 50 -5.62 -12.25 -7.59
CA VAL A 50 -6.87 -11.78 -7.00
C VAL A 50 -6.63 -10.50 -6.20
N HIS A 51 -5.53 -10.41 -5.46
CA HIS A 51 -5.17 -9.28 -4.62
C HIS A 51 -3.72 -8.85 -4.85
N PHE A 52 -3.37 -7.62 -4.43
CA PHE A 52 -2.00 -7.11 -4.54
C PHE A 52 -1.09 -7.59 -3.39
N ASP A 53 -1.67 -8.09 -2.31
CA ASP A 53 -1.01 -8.45 -1.05
C ASP A 53 -1.35 -9.90 -0.66
N ASP A 54 -1.39 -10.82 -1.62
CA ASP A 54 -1.69 -12.21 -1.33
C ASP A 54 -0.47 -12.94 -0.74
N ALA A 55 -0.72 -13.67 0.34
CA ALA A 55 0.22 -14.66 0.82
C ALA A 55 0.46 -15.74 -0.25
N LEU A 56 1.59 -16.45 -0.13
CA LEU A 56 1.91 -17.57 -1.00
C LEU A 56 0.75 -18.57 -1.01
N PRO A 57 0.31 -19.03 -2.19
CA PRO A 57 -0.80 -19.98 -2.29
C PRO A 57 -0.57 -21.25 -1.48
N GLU A 58 -1.64 -21.91 -1.04
CA GLU A 58 -1.54 -23.15 -0.26
C GLU A 58 -0.74 -24.21 -1.03
N GLY A 59 0.24 -24.82 -0.36
CA GLY A 59 1.19 -25.76 -0.97
C GLY A 59 2.37 -25.10 -1.67
N GLY A 60 2.40 -23.78 -1.78
CA GLY A 60 3.52 -23.04 -2.36
C GLY A 60 4.79 -23.13 -1.51
N ASP A 61 5.94 -23.03 -2.18
CA ASP A 61 7.26 -22.94 -1.58
C ASP A 61 7.82 -21.53 -1.70
N HIS A 62 7.83 -20.98 -2.93
CA HIS A 62 8.28 -19.62 -3.19
C HIS A 62 7.71 -19.05 -4.50
N TYR A 63 7.71 -17.71 -4.61
CA TYR A 63 7.39 -17.04 -5.87
C TYR A 63 8.58 -17.13 -6.84
N ALA A 64 8.29 -17.32 -8.14
CA ALA A 64 9.32 -17.48 -9.17
C ALA A 64 8.87 -16.89 -10.51
N CYS A 65 9.79 -16.27 -11.23
CA CYS A 65 9.57 -15.94 -12.64
C CYS A 65 9.69 -17.21 -13.48
N LEU A 66 8.71 -17.47 -14.34
CA LEU A 66 8.64 -18.64 -15.18
C LEU A 66 8.90 -18.27 -16.65
N ASP A 67 9.54 -19.17 -17.38
CA ASP A 67 9.76 -19.00 -18.82
C ASP A 67 8.42 -18.91 -19.58
N GLY A 68 8.41 -18.09 -20.61
CA GLY A 68 7.23 -17.90 -21.47
C GLY A 68 6.22 -16.87 -20.97
N TYR A 69 6.45 -16.24 -19.83
CA TYR A 69 5.64 -15.14 -19.32
C TYR A 69 6.35 -13.80 -19.44
N LEU A 70 5.57 -12.75 -19.68
CA LEU A 70 6.04 -11.36 -19.63
C LEU A 70 5.73 -10.77 -18.26
N TYR A 71 6.71 -10.12 -17.65
CA TYR A 71 6.59 -9.42 -16.35
C TYR A 71 6.77 -7.92 -16.58
N PRO A 72 5.69 -7.16 -16.83
CA PRO A 72 5.78 -5.76 -17.25
C PRO A 72 6.46 -4.85 -16.22
N ASN A 73 6.34 -5.21 -14.94
CA ASN A 73 6.89 -4.41 -13.85
C ASN A 73 8.42 -4.45 -13.77
N HIS A 74 9.07 -5.40 -14.44
CA HIS A 74 10.53 -5.47 -14.49
C HIS A 74 11.16 -4.28 -15.20
N GLU A 75 10.52 -3.79 -16.25
CA GLU A 75 10.98 -2.65 -17.02
C GLU A 75 10.20 -1.37 -16.69
N GLY A 76 8.87 -1.48 -16.57
CA GLY A 76 7.99 -0.33 -16.40
C GLY A 76 8.18 0.69 -17.52
N THR A 77 8.47 1.95 -17.16
CA THR A 77 8.93 3.01 -18.07
C THR A 77 10.43 3.28 -17.93
N ASP A 78 11.13 2.44 -17.19
CA ASP A 78 12.56 2.51 -16.92
C ASP A 78 13.04 3.84 -16.32
N PHE A 79 12.24 4.37 -15.40
CA PHE A 79 12.59 5.59 -14.66
C PHE A 79 13.90 5.46 -13.89
N TYR A 80 14.27 4.25 -13.49
CA TYR A 80 15.54 3.98 -12.80
C TYR A 80 16.74 4.50 -13.60
N HIS A 81 16.76 4.31 -14.91
CA HIS A 81 17.83 4.79 -15.78
C HIS A 81 17.56 6.19 -16.35
N HIS A 82 16.29 6.60 -16.51
CA HIS A 82 15.90 7.81 -17.23
C HIS A 82 15.36 8.95 -16.34
N TYR A 83 15.40 8.84 -15.00
CA TYR A 83 14.79 9.80 -14.10
C TYR A 83 15.20 11.26 -14.32
N LYS A 84 16.44 11.53 -14.76
CA LYS A 84 16.90 12.91 -15.02
C LYS A 84 16.20 13.52 -16.22
N GLU A 85 16.01 12.73 -17.26
CA GLU A 85 15.33 13.14 -18.49
C GLU A 85 13.84 13.33 -18.22
N ASP A 86 13.24 12.38 -17.52
CA ASP A 86 11.81 12.40 -17.15
C ASP A 86 11.48 13.59 -16.24
N ILE A 87 12.30 13.84 -15.22
CA ILE A 87 12.10 14.98 -14.32
C ILE A 87 12.25 16.31 -15.08
N LYS A 88 13.17 16.39 -16.05
CA LYS A 88 13.25 17.56 -16.90
C LYS A 88 11.95 17.76 -17.70
N LEU A 89 11.38 16.69 -18.26
CA LEU A 89 10.09 16.77 -18.94
C LEU A 89 8.96 17.22 -18.01
N PHE A 90 8.94 16.73 -16.77
CA PHE A 90 7.96 17.20 -15.77
C PHE A 90 8.12 18.71 -15.50
N ALA A 91 9.35 19.19 -15.44
CA ALA A 91 9.61 20.62 -15.26
C ALA A 91 9.14 21.44 -16.49
N ASP A 92 9.42 20.95 -17.69
CA ASP A 92 8.98 21.60 -18.96
C ASP A 92 7.42 21.62 -19.06
N MET A 93 6.74 20.60 -18.50
CA MET A 93 5.28 20.55 -18.36
C MET A 93 4.73 21.47 -17.25
N GLY A 94 5.61 22.07 -16.44
CA GLY A 94 5.20 23.00 -15.37
C GLY A 94 4.80 22.35 -14.05
N PHE A 95 5.19 21.09 -13.78
CA PHE A 95 4.90 20.43 -12.51
C PHE A 95 5.46 21.23 -11.33
N LYS A 96 4.66 21.33 -10.26
CA LYS A 96 5.07 21.92 -8.97
C LYS A 96 5.24 20.88 -7.89
N MET A 97 4.59 19.74 -8.05
CA MET A 97 4.67 18.60 -7.16
C MET A 97 4.64 17.31 -7.98
N PHE A 98 5.43 16.33 -7.58
CA PHE A 98 5.41 15.00 -8.16
C PHE A 98 5.17 13.96 -7.08
N ARG A 99 4.05 13.24 -7.18
CA ARG A 99 3.77 12.11 -6.30
C ARG A 99 4.36 10.84 -6.89
N MET A 100 5.23 10.19 -6.11
CA MET A 100 5.85 8.91 -6.43
C MET A 100 5.85 8.01 -5.20
N SER A 101 5.98 6.71 -5.37
CA SER A 101 6.37 5.82 -4.27
C SER A 101 7.85 5.50 -4.34
N ILE A 102 8.39 5.05 -3.22
CA ILE A 102 9.70 4.44 -3.12
C ILE A 102 9.52 2.94 -2.88
N SER A 103 10.40 2.10 -3.44
CA SER A 103 10.32 0.66 -3.26
C SER A 103 10.95 0.25 -1.93
N TRP A 104 10.14 -0.40 -1.07
CA TRP A 104 10.64 -0.94 0.19
C TRP A 104 11.79 -1.91 -0.03
N SER A 105 11.64 -2.82 -1.02
CA SER A 105 12.66 -3.81 -1.33
C SER A 105 13.93 -3.25 -1.97
N ARG A 106 13.93 -1.98 -2.42
CA ARG A 106 15.15 -1.29 -2.84
C ARG A 106 15.94 -0.77 -1.64
N ILE A 107 15.26 -0.39 -0.57
CA ILE A 107 15.89 0.09 0.68
C ILE A 107 16.26 -1.07 1.60
N TYR A 108 15.39 -2.06 1.73
CA TYR A 108 15.59 -3.29 2.49
C TYR A 108 15.21 -4.49 1.61
N PRO A 109 16.17 -5.10 0.89
CA PRO A 109 15.90 -6.15 -0.11
C PRO A 109 15.09 -7.34 0.40
N ARG A 110 15.26 -7.71 1.65
CA ARG A 110 14.47 -8.75 2.33
C ARG A 110 13.41 -8.19 3.28
N GLY A 111 13.58 -6.94 3.73
CA GLY A 111 12.71 -6.26 4.69
C GLY A 111 13.08 -6.47 6.16
N ASP A 112 13.74 -7.58 6.52
CA ASP A 112 14.12 -7.91 7.90
C ASP A 112 15.60 -7.58 8.25
N GLU A 113 16.42 -7.13 7.30
CA GLU A 113 17.82 -6.78 7.53
C GLU A 113 17.99 -5.69 8.59
N GLU A 114 19.13 -5.70 9.25
CA GLU A 114 19.50 -4.65 10.21
C GLU A 114 19.99 -3.36 9.51
N THR A 115 20.65 -3.49 8.37
CA THR A 115 21.22 -2.37 7.61
C THR A 115 20.56 -2.21 6.26
N PRO A 116 20.24 -0.98 5.84
CA PRO A 116 19.62 -0.74 4.54
C PRO A 116 20.62 -0.87 3.39
N ASN A 117 20.09 -1.09 2.19
CA ASN A 117 20.84 -1.08 0.95
C ASN A 117 21.25 0.35 0.56
N GLN A 118 22.54 0.64 0.63
CA GLN A 118 23.07 1.99 0.37
C GLN A 118 22.85 2.44 -1.07
N GLU A 119 22.95 1.56 -2.05
CA GLU A 119 22.72 1.91 -3.46
C GLU A 119 21.26 2.37 -3.69
N GLY A 120 20.30 1.70 -3.05
CA GLY A 120 18.90 2.10 -3.11
C GLY A 120 18.65 3.46 -2.46
N ILE A 121 19.31 3.74 -1.31
CA ILE A 121 19.22 5.04 -0.65
C ILE A 121 19.76 6.15 -1.57
N GLU A 122 20.92 5.96 -2.16
CA GLU A 122 21.54 6.98 -3.02
C GLU A 122 20.75 7.21 -4.31
N PHE A 123 20.15 6.16 -4.90
CA PHE A 123 19.28 6.33 -6.04
C PHE A 123 18.13 7.30 -5.77
N TYR A 124 17.35 7.08 -4.71
CA TYR A 124 16.25 7.99 -4.38
C TYR A 124 16.74 9.37 -3.92
N ARG A 125 17.88 9.44 -3.24
CA ARG A 125 18.51 10.72 -2.89
C ARG A 125 18.78 11.56 -4.14
N ASP A 126 19.30 10.94 -5.18
CA ASP A 126 19.60 11.63 -6.45
C ASP A 126 18.30 12.02 -7.19
N VAL A 127 17.28 11.17 -7.17
CA VAL A 127 15.94 11.51 -7.69
C VAL A 127 15.38 12.75 -6.98
N PHE A 128 15.42 12.80 -5.65
CA PHE A 128 14.90 13.95 -4.90
C PHE A 128 15.73 15.22 -5.12
N LYS A 129 17.05 15.12 -5.22
CA LYS A 129 17.89 16.26 -5.59
C LYS A 129 17.56 16.79 -6.99
N GLU A 130 17.32 15.91 -7.95
CA GLU A 130 16.93 16.31 -9.31
C GLU A 130 15.57 17.00 -9.33
N LEU A 131 14.57 16.51 -8.59
CA LEU A 131 13.28 17.19 -8.43
C LEU A 131 13.45 18.60 -7.83
N ARG A 132 14.25 18.72 -6.76
CA ARG A 132 14.53 20.00 -6.10
C ARG A 132 15.23 21.01 -7.01
N LYS A 133 16.09 20.56 -7.91
CA LYS A 133 16.75 21.41 -8.91
C LYS A 133 15.76 22.17 -9.78
N TYR A 134 14.60 21.56 -10.07
CA TYR A 134 13.53 22.17 -10.86
C TYR A 134 12.40 22.77 -10.00
N ASN A 135 12.58 22.89 -8.69
CA ASN A 135 11.55 23.33 -7.74
C ASN A 135 10.25 22.48 -7.81
N ILE A 136 10.40 21.19 -8.07
CA ILE A 136 9.31 20.21 -8.00
C ILE A 136 9.34 19.58 -6.59
N GLU A 137 8.25 19.74 -5.86
CA GLU A 137 8.10 19.18 -4.52
C GLU A 137 7.81 17.68 -4.59
N PRO A 138 8.61 16.79 -3.98
CA PRO A 138 8.26 15.39 -3.88
C PRO A 138 7.13 15.15 -2.85
N LEU A 139 6.13 14.36 -3.23
CA LEU A 139 5.15 13.76 -2.34
C LEU A 139 5.37 12.24 -2.40
N VAL A 140 5.90 11.67 -1.33
CA VAL A 140 6.41 10.29 -1.34
C VAL A 140 5.45 9.34 -0.64
N THR A 141 4.98 8.34 -1.37
CA THR A 141 4.26 7.18 -0.80
C THR A 141 5.29 6.16 -0.33
N ILE A 142 5.25 5.80 0.95
CA ILE A 142 6.24 4.91 1.57
C ILE A 142 5.98 3.45 1.18
N HIS A 143 4.72 3.00 1.23
CA HIS A 143 4.32 1.65 0.82
C HIS A 143 3.23 1.71 -0.25
N HIS A 144 3.48 1.10 -1.42
CA HIS A 144 2.55 1.07 -2.55
C HIS A 144 2.44 -0.34 -3.14
N PHE A 145 1.95 -1.30 -2.33
CA PHE A 145 1.76 -2.71 -2.68
C PHE A 145 3.04 -3.42 -3.15
N ASP A 146 4.18 -3.06 -2.58
CA ASP A 146 5.50 -3.58 -2.94
C ASP A 146 6.28 -4.13 -1.73
N THR A 147 5.60 -4.87 -0.89
CA THR A 147 6.21 -5.58 0.23
C THR A 147 7.34 -6.49 -0.27
N PRO A 148 8.54 -6.48 0.37
CA PRO A 148 9.61 -7.40 0.04
C PRO A 148 9.12 -8.85 0.10
N ILE A 149 9.34 -9.61 -0.98
CA ILE A 149 8.78 -10.96 -1.12
C ILE A 149 9.20 -11.91 0.01
N TYR A 150 10.42 -11.76 0.50
CA TYR A 150 10.93 -12.56 1.61
C TYR A 150 10.08 -12.42 2.89
N LEU A 151 9.57 -11.19 3.17
CA LEU A 151 8.66 -11.00 4.31
C LEU A 151 7.34 -11.73 4.06
N VAL A 152 6.81 -11.66 2.84
CA VAL A 152 5.55 -12.34 2.47
C VAL A 152 5.67 -13.85 2.63
N GLU A 153 6.75 -14.44 2.10
CA GLU A 153 7.00 -15.89 2.16
C GLU A 153 7.25 -16.39 3.59
N LYS A 154 7.96 -15.59 4.39
CA LYS A 154 8.38 -16.02 5.74
C LYS A 154 7.35 -15.74 6.82
N TYR A 155 6.63 -14.64 6.74
CA TYR A 155 5.75 -14.16 7.81
C TYR A 155 4.27 -14.06 7.39
N GLY A 156 3.95 -14.29 6.11
CA GLY A 156 2.59 -14.12 5.57
C GLY A 156 2.13 -12.67 5.62
N ASP A 157 1.96 -12.04 4.50
CA ASP A 157 1.74 -10.58 4.35
C ASP A 157 0.83 -9.96 5.43
N TRP A 158 1.33 -8.99 6.17
CA TRP A 158 0.64 -8.26 7.27
C TRP A 158 -0.23 -9.11 8.24
N GLN A 159 -0.05 -10.44 8.26
CA GLN A 159 -0.71 -11.34 9.21
C GLN A 159 0.12 -11.54 10.49
N ASP A 160 1.40 -11.21 10.45
CA ASP A 160 2.29 -11.22 11.62
C ASP A 160 2.49 -9.77 12.11
N ARG A 161 2.26 -9.54 13.39
CA ARG A 161 2.44 -8.25 14.05
C ARG A 161 3.85 -7.65 13.89
N LYS A 162 4.86 -8.47 13.62
CA LYS A 162 6.24 -8.03 13.33
C LYS A 162 6.36 -7.09 12.14
N TYR A 163 5.40 -7.13 11.22
CA TYR A 163 5.38 -6.18 10.11
C TYR A 163 5.35 -4.72 10.56
N ILE A 164 4.73 -4.43 11.71
CA ILE A 164 4.75 -3.09 12.31
C ILE A 164 6.18 -2.62 12.53
N ASP A 165 7.03 -3.47 13.11
CA ASP A 165 8.41 -3.10 13.44
C ASP A 165 9.30 -3.03 12.17
N PHE A 166 9.10 -3.92 11.20
CA PHE A 166 9.80 -3.87 9.92
C PHE A 166 9.47 -2.58 9.17
N PHE A 167 8.18 -2.22 9.10
CA PHE A 167 7.75 -1.00 8.44
C PHE A 167 8.25 0.27 9.15
N VAL A 168 8.18 0.31 10.47
CA VAL A 168 8.67 1.46 11.26
C VAL A 168 10.19 1.63 11.11
N LYS A 169 10.96 0.54 11.05
CA LYS A 169 12.39 0.58 10.75
C LYS A 169 12.64 1.18 9.36
N TYR A 170 11.90 0.75 8.36
CA TYR A 170 11.96 1.30 7.01
C TYR A 170 11.63 2.80 7.00
N CYS A 171 10.54 3.21 7.65
CA CYS A 171 10.16 4.62 7.80
C CYS A 171 11.26 5.45 8.47
N LYS A 172 11.87 4.93 9.54
CA LYS A 172 12.99 5.61 10.22
C LYS A 172 14.13 5.91 9.26
N THR A 173 14.50 4.96 8.44
CA THR A 173 15.57 5.11 7.44
C THR A 173 15.21 6.20 6.45
N VAL A 174 14.05 6.13 5.79
CA VAL A 174 13.70 7.07 4.73
C VAL A 174 13.47 8.48 5.26
N PHE A 175 12.88 8.66 6.45
CA PHE A 175 12.74 9.98 7.09
C PHE A 175 14.09 10.58 7.44
N THR A 176 15.05 9.76 7.89
CA THR A 176 16.39 10.21 8.26
C THR A 176 17.22 10.58 7.03
N GLU A 177 17.26 9.69 6.04
CA GLU A 177 18.11 9.82 4.86
C GLU A 177 17.66 10.93 3.90
N TYR A 178 16.35 11.21 3.87
CA TYR A 178 15.79 12.23 2.97
C TYR A 178 15.32 13.49 3.69
N LYS A 179 15.73 13.69 4.96
CA LYS A 179 15.49 14.91 5.70
C LYS A 179 15.98 16.14 4.93
N GLY A 180 15.11 17.14 4.80
CA GLY A 180 15.39 18.37 4.02
C GLY A 180 15.23 18.20 2.50
N LEU A 181 15.09 16.98 1.98
CA LEU A 181 14.78 16.70 0.57
C LEU A 181 13.30 16.42 0.35
N VAL A 182 12.67 15.70 1.26
CA VAL A 182 11.25 15.34 1.22
C VAL A 182 10.55 15.86 2.46
N LYS A 183 9.43 16.54 2.27
CA LYS A 183 8.60 17.08 3.34
C LYS A 183 7.24 16.37 3.43
N TYR A 184 6.71 15.91 2.31
CA TYR A 184 5.37 15.35 2.20
C TYR A 184 5.42 13.84 2.00
N TRP A 185 4.75 13.11 2.89
CA TRP A 185 4.77 11.67 2.93
C TRP A 185 3.35 11.09 3.02
N LEU A 186 3.15 9.91 2.43
CA LEU A 186 1.95 9.10 2.59
C LEU A 186 2.39 7.72 3.07
N THR A 187 1.78 7.21 4.14
CA THR A 187 2.24 5.94 4.74
C THR A 187 1.93 4.74 3.86
N PHE A 188 0.67 4.53 3.53
CA PHE A 188 0.20 3.44 2.69
C PHE A 188 -0.63 3.99 1.53
N ASN A 189 -0.46 3.43 0.33
CA ASN A 189 -1.34 3.74 -0.78
C ASN A 189 -2.67 3.00 -0.64
N GLU A 190 -3.78 3.74 -0.74
CA GLU A 190 -5.13 3.19 -0.81
C GLU A 190 -5.39 2.07 0.22
N ILE A 191 -5.04 2.36 1.49
CA ILE A 191 -5.08 1.39 2.59
C ILE A 191 -6.44 0.68 2.72
N ASN A 192 -7.53 1.34 2.34
CA ASN A 192 -8.88 0.80 2.36
C ASN A 192 -9.14 -0.26 1.28
N ASN A 193 -8.26 -0.41 0.29
CA ASN A 193 -8.39 -1.50 -0.68
C ASN A 193 -8.30 -2.87 -0.02
N THR A 194 -7.68 -2.98 1.13
CA THR A 194 -7.69 -4.21 1.95
C THR A 194 -9.12 -4.70 2.25
N LEU A 195 -10.10 -3.79 2.43
CA LEU A 195 -11.52 -4.14 2.57
C LEU A 195 -12.27 -4.06 1.24
N ASN A 196 -11.99 -3.06 0.40
CA ASN A 196 -12.71 -2.87 -0.85
C ASN A 196 -12.62 -4.08 -1.78
N VAL A 197 -11.50 -4.79 -1.76
CA VAL A 197 -11.30 -6.00 -2.56
C VAL A 197 -12.30 -7.09 -2.18
N ILE A 198 -12.59 -7.28 -0.90
CA ILE A 198 -13.64 -8.21 -0.44
C ILE A 198 -14.99 -7.81 -1.03
N ASN A 199 -15.33 -6.53 -0.92
CA ASN A 199 -16.62 -6.02 -1.37
C ASN A 199 -16.79 -6.04 -2.90
N MET A 200 -15.68 -5.98 -3.65
CA MET A 200 -15.68 -6.00 -5.12
C MET A 200 -15.70 -7.42 -5.72
N PHE A 201 -15.08 -8.38 -5.03
CA PHE A 201 -14.88 -9.74 -5.56
C PHE A 201 -15.44 -10.84 -4.64
N GLY A 202 -16.22 -10.46 -3.65
CA GLY A 202 -16.53 -11.20 -2.44
C GLY A 202 -17.52 -12.33 -2.53
N ASP A 203 -17.82 -12.88 -3.71
CA ASP A 203 -18.57 -14.13 -3.80
C ASP A 203 -17.75 -15.26 -3.16
N GLY A 204 -18.11 -15.64 -1.93
CA GLY A 204 -17.46 -16.68 -1.16
C GLY A 204 -16.53 -16.22 -0.04
N THR A 205 -16.44 -14.91 0.24
CA THR A 205 -15.69 -14.40 1.39
C THR A 205 -16.32 -14.85 2.71
N THR A 206 -15.51 -15.47 3.56
CA THR A 206 -15.93 -15.92 4.89
C THR A 206 -15.72 -14.87 5.97
N ASP A 207 -16.36 -15.02 7.12
CA ASP A 207 -16.09 -14.19 8.31
C ASP A 207 -14.61 -14.27 8.73
N GLU A 208 -13.96 -15.42 8.53
CA GLU A 208 -12.53 -15.60 8.82
C GLU A 208 -11.66 -14.77 7.85
N ASP A 209 -12.01 -14.72 6.56
CA ASP A 209 -11.28 -13.89 5.58
C ASP A 209 -11.45 -12.41 5.94
N TYR A 210 -12.65 -12.00 6.34
CA TYR A 210 -12.92 -10.64 6.78
C TYR A 210 -12.11 -10.28 8.03
N LYS A 211 -12.04 -11.19 9.01
CA LYS A 211 -11.20 -11.04 10.20
C LYS A 211 -9.73 -10.89 9.86
N LYS A 212 -9.20 -11.70 8.94
CA LYS A 212 -7.81 -11.57 8.47
C LYS A 212 -7.55 -10.19 7.88
N ARG A 213 -8.45 -9.67 7.04
CA ARG A 213 -8.34 -8.34 6.44
C ARG A 213 -8.39 -7.22 7.49
N LEU A 214 -9.26 -7.32 8.47
CA LEU A 214 -9.32 -6.35 9.57
C LEU A 214 -8.07 -6.40 10.46
N THR A 215 -7.50 -7.57 10.69
CA THR A 215 -6.24 -7.73 11.42
C THR A 215 -5.09 -7.10 10.64
N HIS A 216 -4.97 -7.38 9.34
CA HIS A 216 -4.03 -6.74 8.43
C HIS A 216 -4.13 -5.20 8.52
N LEU A 217 -5.34 -4.65 8.36
CA LEU A 217 -5.59 -3.21 8.47
C LEU A 217 -5.19 -2.66 9.84
N HIS A 218 -5.51 -3.37 10.92
CA HIS A 218 -5.14 -2.92 12.26
C HIS A 218 -3.62 -2.76 12.39
N TYR A 219 -2.84 -3.73 11.90
CA TYR A 219 -1.38 -3.63 11.95
C TYR A 219 -0.86 -2.49 11.08
N GLN A 220 -1.45 -2.26 9.91
CA GLN A 220 -1.11 -1.11 9.07
C GLN A 220 -1.47 0.23 9.74
N PHE A 221 -2.61 0.34 10.42
CA PHE A 221 -2.97 1.54 11.18
C PHE A 221 -1.96 1.84 12.29
N VAL A 222 -1.59 0.82 13.07
CA VAL A 222 -0.59 0.98 14.14
C VAL A 222 0.77 1.36 13.56
N ALA A 223 1.19 0.72 12.47
CA ALA A 223 2.43 1.04 11.76
C ALA A 223 2.42 2.47 11.22
N SER A 224 1.30 2.91 10.61
CA SER A 224 1.12 4.28 10.14
C SER A 224 1.21 5.30 11.28
N ALA A 225 0.52 5.06 12.39
CA ALA A 225 0.55 5.96 13.54
C ALA A 225 1.94 6.06 14.18
N LYS A 226 2.66 4.95 14.30
CA LYS A 226 4.07 4.95 14.76
C LYS A 226 4.96 5.72 13.78
N ALA A 227 4.75 5.56 12.47
CA ALA A 227 5.50 6.27 11.45
C ALA A 227 5.26 7.78 11.50
N VAL A 228 4.02 8.23 11.72
CA VAL A 228 3.69 9.66 11.89
C VAL A 228 4.44 10.25 13.07
N LYS A 229 4.36 9.62 14.25
CA LYS A 229 5.10 10.08 15.44
C LYS A 229 6.59 10.16 15.18
N LEU A 230 7.18 9.10 14.67
CA LEU A 230 8.61 9.01 14.38
C LEU A 230 9.05 10.04 13.34
N GLY A 231 8.24 10.27 12.31
CA GLY A 231 8.53 11.26 11.28
C GLY A 231 8.58 12.67 11.82
N HIS A 232 7.68 13.04 12.74
CA HIS A 232 7.71 14.34 13.43
C HIS A 232 8.86 14.47 14.43
N GLU A 233 9.26 13.38 15.10
CA GLU A 233 10.45 13.36 15.97
C GLU A 233 11.75 13.59 15.18
N ILE A 234 11.88 13.00 13.99
CA ILE A 234 13.04 13.15 13.11
C ILE A 234 13.06 14.54 12.47
N ASP A 235 11.91 15.01 11.97
CA ASP A 235 11.77 16.32 11.38
C ASP A 235 10.35 16.88 11.63
N PRO A 236 10.20 17.91 12.50
CA PRO A 236 8.90 18.53 12.77
C PRO A 236 8.23 19.19 11.55
N GLU A 237 8.99 19.44 10.48
CA GLU A 237 8.45 19.99 9.23
C GLU A 237 7.77 18.94 8.34
N ASN A 238 7.94 17.64 8.62
CA ASN A 238 7.27 16.57 7.89
C ASN A 238 5.76 16.72 7.97
N LYS A 239 5.11 16.49 6.83
CA LYS A 239 3.65 16.38 6.68
C LYS A 239 3.32 14.98 6.20
N ILE A 240 2.72 14.18 7.06
CA ILE A 240 2.49 12.76 6.85
C ILE A 240 0.99 12.50 6.75
N GLY A 241 0.54 11.98 5.62
CA GLY A 241 -0.87 11.79 5.31
C GLY A 241 -1.28 10.33 5.20
N CYS A 242 -2.61 10.13 5.26
CA CYS A 242 -3.23 8.92 4.78
C CYS A 242 -3.52 9.03 3.29
N MET A 243 -3.72 7.89 2.63
CA MET A 243 -4.09 7.81 1.23
C MET A 243 -5.14 6.72 1.04
N LEU A 244 -6.33 7.12 0.59
CA LEU A 244 -7.48 6.24 0.42
C LEU A 244 -7.84 6.06 -1.06
N ALA A 245 -8.40 4.90 -1.41
CA ALA A 245 -9.14 4.74 -2.65
C ALA A 245 -10.49 5.45 -2.52
N GLY A 246 -10.71 6.47 -3.34
CA GLY A 246 -11.94 7.25 -3.33
C GLY A 246 -13.06 6.57 -4.12
N ALA A 247 -13.49 5.39 -3.70
CA ALA A 247 -14.66 4.70 -4.23
C ALA A 247 -15.95 5.35 -3.71
N ILE A 248 -16.19 6.59 -4.12
CA ILE A 248 -17.31 7.39 -3.63
C ILE A 248 -18.62 6.88 -4.22
N THR A 249 -19.60 6.64 -3.36
CA THR A 249 -20.94 6.22 -3.77
C THR A 249 -22.00 7.27 -3.38
N TYR A 250 -23.10 7.28 -4.14
CA TYR A 250 -24.30 8.07 -3.88
C TYR A 250 -25.54 7.18 -3.92
N PRO A 251 -26.58 7.51 -3.16
CA PRO A 251 -27.85 6.78 -3.29
C PRO A 251 -28.43 7.04 -4.68
N HIS A 252 -28.93 5.98 -5.33
CA HIS A 252 -29.54 6.09 -6.66
C HIS A 252 -30.86 6.87 -6.63
N THR A 253 -31.62 6.71 -5.54
CA THR A 253 -32.90 7.43 -5.32
C THR A 253 -32.91 8.07 -3.94
N CYS A 254 -33.96 8.86 -3.66
CA CYS A 254 -34.22 9.42 -2.34
C CYS A 254 -34.96 8.44 -1.40
N ASP A 255 -35.11 7.17 -1.76
CA ASP A 255 -35.64 6.15 -0.88
C ASP A 255 -34.75 6.02 0.37
N PRO A 256 -35.34 6.04 1.58
CA PRO A 256 -34.56 5.87 2.82
C PRO A 256 -33.68 4.62 2.85
N LYS A 257 -34.06 3.55 2.15
CA LYS A 257 -33.26 2.32 2.03
C LYS A 257 -32.01 2.55 1.20
N ASP A 258 -32.10 3.28 0.08
CA ASP A 258 -30.94 3.62 -0.75
C ASP A 258 -30.01 4.57 0.01
N MET A 259 -30.57 5.53 0.77
CA MET A 259 -29.79 6.43 1.63
C MET A 259 -29.01 5.67 2.69
N LEU A 260 -29.66 4.70 3.36
CA LEU A 260 -29.03 3.88 4.40
C LEU A 260 -27.95 2.97 3.78
N LEU A 261 -28.25 2.32 2.65
CA LEU A 261 -27.28 1.50 1.93
C LEU A 261 -26.03 2.30 1.56
N ASN A 262 -26.23 3.52 1.02
CA ASN A 262 -25.11 4.40 0.66
C ASN A 262 -24.27 4.76 1.88
N GLN A 263 -24.90 5.11 3.00
CA GLN A 263 -24.18 5.43 4.24
C GLN A 263 -23.34 4.23 4.69
N GLN A 264 -23.91 3.04 4.76
CA GLN A 264 -23.20 1.83 5.17
C GLN A 264 -22.05 1.48 4.22
N THR A 265 -22.26 1.58 2.91
CA THR A 265 -21.21 1.38 1.90
C THR A 265 -20.05 2.34 2.08
N MET A 266 -20.34 3.63 2.32
CA MET A 266 -19.29 4.62 2.56
C MET A 266 -18.58 4.40 3.91
N GLU A 267 -19.31 3.98 4.95
CA GLU A 267 -18.73 3.63 6.25
C GLU A 267 -17.70 2.49 6.11
N GLU A 268 -18.03 1.44 5.37
CA GLU A 268 -17.18 0.27 5.19
C GLU A 268 -16.00 0.54 4.24
N ASN A 269 -16.28 1.10 3.08
CA ASN A 269 -15.28 1.21 2.01
C ASN A 269 -14.36 2.42 2.15
N PHE A 270 -14.74 3.43 2.92
CA PHE A 270 -14.00 4.70 2.94
C PHE A 270 -13.77 5.25 4.35
N TRP A 271 -14.86 5.46 5.11
CA TRP A 271 -14.76 6.15 6.40
C TRP A 271 -14.08 5.31 7.48
N TYR A 272 -14.20 3.98 7.46
CA TYR A 272 -13.55 3.11 8.45
C TYR A 272 -12.04 3.40 8.54
N CYS A 273 -11.35 3.42 7.41
CA CYS A 273 -9.92 3.70 7.37
C CYS A 273 -9.60 5.18 7.59
N GLY A 274 -10.41 6.07 6.99
CA GLY A 274 -10.26 7.52 7.14
C GLY A 274 -10.36 7.98 8.59
N ASP A 275 -11.37 7.51 9.30
CA ASP A 275 -11.61 7.90 10.69
C ASP A 275 -10.49 7.40 11.62
N VAL A 276 -10.04 6.16 11.45
CA VAL A 276 -8.94 5.63 12.28
C VAL A 276 -7.66 6.45 12.10
N GLN A 277 -7.30 6.79 10.88
CA GLN A 277 -6.06 7.52 10.63
C GLN A 277 -6.15 9.02 10.97
N CYS A 278 -7.33 9.64 10.80
CA CYS A 278 -7.51 11.08 11.04
C CYS A 278 -7.87 11.40 12.50
N PHE A 279 -8.62 10.53 13.18
CA PHE A 279 -9.07 10.78 14.54
C PHE A 279 -8.38 9.90 15.59
N GLY A 280 -7.59 8.92 15.14
CA GLY A 280 -6.82 8.04 16.03
C GLY A 280 -7.69 7.11 16.87
N ALA A 281 -8.88 6.78 16.40
CA ALA A 281 -9.82 5.91 17.09
C ALA A 281 -10.74 5.19 16.11
N TYR A 282 -11.15 3.97 16.44
CA TYR A 282 -12.18 3.29 15.67
C TYR A 282 -13.50 4.03 15.73
N PRO A 283 -14.17 4.25 14.58
CA PRO A 283 -15.47 4.92 14.57
C PRO A 283 -16.55 4.06 15.25
N PRO A 284 -17.64 4.67 15.75
CA PRO A 284 -18.72 3.92 16.41
C PRO A 284 -19.30 2.79 15.56
N PHE A 285 -19.39 2.96 14.24
CA PHE A 285 -19.91 1.95 13.31
C PHE A 285 -18.96 0.76 13.12
N ALA A 286 -17.68 0.84 13.51
CA ALA A 286 -16.78 -0.30 13.46
C ALA A 286 -17.33 -1.51 14.23
N LYS A 287 -17.99 -1.27 15.39
CA LYS A 287 -18.63 -2.33 16.18
C LYS A 287 -19.77 -3.02 15.43
N ARG A 288 -20.50 -2.28 14.58
CA ARG A 288 -21.53 -2.86 13.72
C ARG A 288 -20.90 -3.82 12.73
N ILE A 289 -19.87 -3.37 12.00
CA ILE A 289 -19.14 -4.16 11.00
C ILE A 289 -18.58 -5.44 11.63
N TRP A 290 -17.90 -5.33 12.78
CA TRP A 290 -17.35 -6.50 13.48
C TRP A 290 -18.44 -7.50 13.87
N LYS A 291 -19.58 -7.01 14.38
CA LYS A 291 -20.71 -7.85 14.75
C LYS A 291 -21.37 -8.55 13.55
N GLU A 292 -21.51 -7.87 12.43
CA GLU A 292 -22.09 -8.42 11.19
C GLU A 292 -21.26 -9.59 10.65
N HIS A 293 -19.93 -9.59 10.91
CA HIS A 293 -19.00 -10.64 10.53
C HIS A 293 -18.56 -11.54 11.70
N ASN A 294 -19.33 -11.58 12.78
CA ASN A 294 -19.06 -12.41 13.97
C ASN A 294 -17.66 -12.26 14.57
N ILE A 295 -17.04 -11.07 14.41
CA ILE A 295 -15.68 -10.79 14.87
C ILE A 295 -15.72 -10.22 16.28
N THR A 296 -15.13 -10.94 17.24
CA THR A 296 -15.09 -10.56 18.67
C THR A 296 -13.69 -10.39 19.23
N ASP A 297 -12.66 -10.80 18.48
CA ASP A 297 -11.30 -11.02 18.97
C ASP A 297 -10.23 -10.55 17.95
N LEU A 298 -10.33 -9.30 17.52
CA LEU A 298 -9.21 -8.66 16.82
C LEU A 298 -8.05 -8.44 17.79
N ASP A 299 -6.81 -8.63 17.32
CA ASP A 299 -5.59 -8.40 18.11
C ASP A 299 -5.32 -6.90 18.32
N ILE A 300 -6.24 -6.23 19.01
CA ILE A 300 -6.18 -4.81 19.33
C ILE A 300 -5.82 -4.65 20.81
N THR A 301 -4.66 -4.06 21.08
CA THR A 301 -4.22 -3.81 22.47
C THR A 301 -4.52 -2.38 22.92
N GLU A 302 -4.51 -2.14 24.23
CA GLU A 302 -4.65 -0.78 24.79
C GLU A 302 -3.50 0.14 24.34
N GLU A 303 -2.30 -0.40 24.19
CA GLU A 303 -1.15 0.35 23.68
C GLU A 303 -1.35 0.75 22.21
N ASP A 304 -1.94 -0.11 21.39
CA ASP A 304 -2.29 0.23 20.01
C ASP A 304 -3.26 1.41 19.96
N LEU A 305 -4.31 1.38 20.78
CA LEU A 305 -5.30 2.47 20.82
C LEU A 305 -4.66 3.80 21.25
N LYS A 306 -3.70 3.76 22.16
CA LYS A 306 -2.92 4.93 22.54
C LYS A 306 -2.04 5.43 21.38
N VAL A 307 -1.34 4.54 20.71
CA VAL A 307 -0.48 4.86 19.56
C VAL A 307 -1.30 5.47 18.42
N LEU A 308 -2.46 4.89 18.10
CA LEU A 308 -3.37 5.45 17.08
C LEU A 308 -3.75 6.90 17.40
N LYS A 309 -4.13 7.17 18.67
CA LYS A 309 -4.51 8.51 19.11
C LYS A 309 -3.39 9.53 19.05
N GLU A 310 -2.16 9.10 19.29
CA GLU A 310 -0.97 9.97 19.29
C GLU A 310 -0.39 10.18 17.88
N GLY A 311 -0.66 9.27 16.94
CA GLY A 311 -0.09 9.25 15.59
C GLY A 311 -1.11 9.56 14.49
N VAL A 312 -2.01 10.51 14.71
CA VAL A 312 -2.96 10.97 13.69
C VAL A 312 -2.23 11.69 12.55
N VAL A 313 -2.75 11.54 11.34
CA VAL A 313 -2.13 12.09 10.13
C VAL A 313 -2.31 13.61 10.00
N ASP A 314 -1.37 14.28 9.33
CA ASP A 314 -1.45 15.73 9.01
C ASP A 314 -2.36 16.03 7.82
N MET A 315 -2.52 15.07 6.91
CA MET A 315 -3.22 15.27 5.62
C MET A 315 -4.17 14.09 5.35
N PHE A 316 -5.37 14.42 4.92
CA PHE A 316 -6.30 13.46 4.36
C PHE A 316 -6.21 13.53 2.84
N THR A 317 -5.83 12.44 2.19
CA THR A 317 -5.72 12.35 0.72
C THR A 317 -6.43 11.12 0.17
N TYR A 318 -6.87 11.19 -1.07
CA TYR A 318 -7.53 10.06 -1.72
C TYR A 318 -7.32 10.08 -3.24
N SER A 319 -7.31 8.89 -3.86
CA SER A 319 -7.44 8.73 -5.30
C SER A 319 -8.89 8.80 -5.70
N TYR A 320 -9.21 9.58 -6.72
CA TYR A 320 -10.56 9.67 -7.25
C TYR A 320 -10.57 9.40 -8.75
N TYR A 321 -11.21 8.30 -9.14
CA TYR A 321 -11.31 7.90 -10.54
C TYR A 321 -12.76 7.85 -11.02
N MET A 322 -13.68 7.45 -10.17
CA MET A 322 -15.08 7.24 -10.52
C MET A 322 -16.01 7.46 -9.35
N THR A 323 -17.27 7.66 -9.67
CA THR A 323 -18.39 7.71 -8.74
C THR A 323 -19.37 6.63 -9.11
N ASN A 324 -19.89 5.91 -8.13
CA ASN A 324 -20.90 4.87 -8.30
C ASN A 324 -22.20 5.24 -7.59
N ASN A 325 -23.30 4.69 -8.03
CA ASN A 325 -24.57 4.73 -7.33
C ASN A 325 -24.90 3.37 -6.73
N VAL A 326 -25.54 3.39 -5.56
CA VAL A 326 -26.04 2.18 -4.90
C VAL A 326 -27.55 2.25 -4.75
N THR A 327 -28.23 1.11 -4.88
CA THR A 327 -29.69 1.01 -4.77
C THR A 327 -30.11 -0.33 -4.22
N THR A 328 -31.24 -0.33 -3.53
CA THR A 328 -31.95 -1.52 -3.06
C THR A 328 -33.04 -1.97 -4.04
N HIS A 329 -33.21 -1.26 -5.13
CA HIS A 329 -34.18 -1.58 -6.18
C HIS A 329 -33.50 -2.45 -7.26
N GLU A 330 -34.25 -3.47 -7.78
CA GLU A 330 -33.85 -4.32 -8.90
C GLU A 330 -33.98 -3.58 -10.25
#